data_293f58971e2a34d86e0da9d6a4b4cceb
#
_entry.id   293f58971e2a34d86e0da9d6a4b4cceb
#
_cell.length_a   1.000
_cell.length_b   1.000
_cell.length_c   1.000
_cell.angle_alpha   90.00
_cell.angle_beta   90.00
_cell.angle_gamma   90.00
#
_symmetry.space_group_name_H-M   'P 1'
#
loop_
_entity.id
_entity.type
_entity.pdbx_description
1 polymer ?
#
loop_
_entity_poly.entity_id
_entity_poly.type
_entity_poly.pdbx_seq_one_letter_code
_entity_poly.pdbx_strand_id
1 'polypeptide(L)'
;SNTTAMESIINNGDGSGQFSKGTVTIINNGDGTGSYSDEKLTIQNNGDGTATINGKDVKDAPKVEKIGKLGKFPPVANLKPVESCGTVITLEDGVLFDFGKSDIRPEAAQTIKSLATVLSSNKVPAAHIYGHTDSISDEAFNLQLSQERADAVMAELKKDGVSSTLDATGYGESKPVAPNENADGSDNPSGRALNRRVEIFIPAF
;
A
#
# COMPACT_ATOMS: atom_id res chain seq x y z
N SER A 1 14.92 -22.90 -17.12
CA SER A 1 14.71 -21.95 -16.03
C SER A 1 14.15 -20.65 -16.59
N ASN A 2 12.84 -20.44 -16.45
CA ASN A 2 12.19 -19.17 -16.79
C ASN A 2 12.43 -18.19 -15.64
N THR A 3 13.47 -17.37 -15.75
CA THR A 3 13.61 -16.20 -14.88
C THR A 3 12.72 -15.10 -15.46
N THR A 4 11.55 -14.89 -14.89
CA THR A 4 10.71 -13.73 -15.21
C THR A 4 11.52 -12.48 -14.80
N ALA A 5 11.92 -11.65 -15.75
CA ALA A 5 12.64 -10.42 -15.47
C ALA A 5 11.78 -9.53 -14.57
N MET A 6 12.31 -9.16 -13.40
CA MET A 6 11.62 -8.22 -12.50
C MET A 6 11.39 -6.90 -13.23
N GLU A 7 10.17 -6.39 -13.16
CA GLU A 7 9.79 -5.08 -13.66
C GLU A 7 9.67 -4.12 -12.47
N SER A 8 10.25 -2.93 -12.59
CA SER A 8 10.20 -1.88 -11.59
C SER A 8 9.79 -0.56 -12.23
N ILE A 9 8.84 0.12 -11.63
CA ILE A 9 8.38 1.45 -12.05
C ILE A 9 8.43 2.36 -10.83
N ILE A 10 9.13 3.49 -10.95
CA ILE A 10 9.22 4.52 -9.92
C ILE A 10 8.71 5.82 -10.52
N ASN A 11 7.77 6.47 -9.87
CA ASN A 11 7.33 7.83 -10.19
C ASN A 11 7.45 8.66 -8.90
N ASN A 12 8.31 9.69 -8.92
CA ASN A 12 8.60 10.52 -7.76
C ASN A 12 7.58 11.64 -7.53
N GLY A 13 6.61 11.82 -8.43
CA GLY A 13 5.56 12.84 -8.33
C GLY A 13 5.99 14.27 -8.69
N ASP A 14 7.27 14.50 -8.93
CA ASP A 14 7.86 15.80 -9.33
C ASP A 14 8.06 15.92 -10.85
N GLY A 15 7.64 14.92 -11.60
CA GLY A 15 7.83 14.81 -13.04
C GLY A 15 9.02 13.92 -13.41
N SER A 16 9.73 13.38 -12.42
CA SER A 16 10.80 12.41 -12.62
C SER A 16 10.35 10.99 -12.34
N GLY A 17 11.10 10.01 -12.82
CA GLY A 17 10.84 8.59 -12.58
C GLY A 17 11.77 7.66 -13.32
N GLN A 18 11.62 6.38 -13.04
CA GLN A 18 12.43 5.32 -13.62
C GLN A 18 11.57 4.11 -13.98
N PHE A 19 11.92 3.47 -15.07
CA PHE A 19 11.43 2.14 -15.47
C PHE A 19 12.60 1.20 -15.65
N SER A 20 12.49 -0.03 -15.18
CA SER A 20 13.46 -1.08 -15.47
C SER A 20 12.79 -2.43 -15.68
N LYS A 21 13.25 -3.19 -16.68
CA LYS A 21 12.80 -4.55 -16.96
C LYS A 21 13.90 -5.31 -17.70
N GLY A 22 14.44 -6.36 -17.08
CA GLY A 22 15.59 -7.09 -17.64
C GLY A 22 16.78 -6.16 -17.81
N THR A 23 17.28 -6.04 -19.04
CA THR A 23 18.40 -5.17 -19.41
C THR A 23 17.99 -3.75 -19.77
N VAL A 24 16.69 -3.49 -19.91
CA VAL A 24 16.15 -2.17 -20.25
C VAL A 24 16.06 -1.29 -19.01
N THR A 25 16.62 -0.09 -19.09
CA THR A 25 16.45 0.97 -18.07
C THR A 25 16.10 2.28 -18.76
N ILE A 26 15.10 2.97 -18.26
CA ILE A 26 14.67 4.30 -18.69
C ILE A 26 14.66 5.20 -17.46
N ILE A 27 15.32 6.35 -17.56
CA ILE A 27 15.33 7.37 -16.50
C ILE A 27 14.83 8.68 -17.08
N ASN A 28 13.87 9.31 -16.41
CA ASN A 28 13.42 10.67 -16.66
C ASN A 28 13.73 11.50 -15.41
N ASN A 29 14.56 12.53 -15.56
CA ASN A 29 14.97 13.36 -14.42
C ASN A 29 13.97 14.50 -14.09
N GLY A 30 12.91 14.66 -14.89
CA GLY A 30 11.87 15.70 -14.67
C GLY A 30 12.28 17.12 -15.04
N ASP A 31 13.52 17.32 -15.51
CA ASP A 31 14.09 18.62 -15.89
C ASP A 31 14.27 18.79 -17.40
N GLY A 32 13.83 17.83 -18.18
CA GLY A 32 13.99 17.78 -19.64
C GLY A 32 15.16 16.87 -20.07
N THR A 33 15.90 16.31 -19.12
CA THR A 33 16.95 15.31 -19.36
C THR A 33 16.44 13.91 -19.08
N GLY A 34 17.15 12.90 -19.59
CA GLY A 34 16.81 11.51 -19.34
C GLY A 34 17.74 10.55 -20.06
N SER A 35 17.61 9.28 -19.75
CA SER A 35 18.42 8.25 -20.39
C SER A 35 17.59 6.99 -20.70
N TYR A 36 18.04 6.29 -21.72
CA TYR A 36 17.62 4.94 -22.09
C TYR A 36 18.84 4.07 -22.21
N SER A 37 18.80 2.86 -21.71
CA SER A 37 19.83 1.85 -21.96
C SER A 37 19.25 0.45 -22.07
N ASP A 38 19.80 -0.32 -22.99
CA ASP A 38 19.64 -1.76 -23.10
C ASP A 38 20.99 -2.40 -23.49
N GLU A 39 21.00 -3.68 -23.89
CA GLU A 39 22.22 -4.39 -24.27
C GLU A 39 22.98 -3.80 -25.50
N LYS A 40 22.30 -3.03 -26.35
CA LYS A 40 22.80 -2.58 -27.64
C LYS A 40 22.78 -1.07 -27.82
N LEU A 41 21.91 -0.39 -27.05
CA LEU A 41 21.62 1.02 -27.24
C LEU A 41 21.72 1.78 -25.93
N THR A 42 22.50 2.84 -25.91
CA THR A 42 22.54 3.82 -24.82
C THR A 42 22.23 5.19 -25.39
N ILE A 43 21.22 5.86 -24.83
CA ILE A 43 20.83 7.23 -25.18
C ILE A 43 20.92 8.08 -23.91
N GLN A 44 21.62 9.20 -23.99
CA GLN A 44 21.64 10.23 -22.96
C GLN A 44 21.09 11.52 -23.57
N ASN A 45 19.95 11.99 -23.11
CA ASN A 45 19.38 13.27 -23.54
C ASN A 45 19.78 14.38 -22.54
N ASN A 46 20.38 15.45 -23.02
CA ASN A 46 20.93 16.54 -22.21
C ASN A 46 19.91 17.66 -21.93
N GLY A 47 18.70 17.59 -22.49
CA GLY A 47 17.64 18.57 -22.27
C GLY A 47 17.84 19.94 -22.93
N ASP A 48 18.96 20.16 -23.58
CA ASP A 48 19.33 21.42 -24.27
C ASP A 48 19.18 21.35 -25.80
N GLY A 49 18.59 20.26 -26.32
CA GLY A 49 18.49 19.97 -27.75
C GLY A 49 19.60 19.07 -28.26
N THR A 50 20.48 18.59 -27.39
CA THR A 50 21.52 17.61 -27.73
C THR A 50 21.29 16.27 -27.04
N ALA A 51 21.80 15.22 -27.62
CA ALA A 51 21.82 13.88 -27.02
C ALA A 51 23.08 13.12 -27.46
N THR A 52 23.41 12.08 -26.70
CA THR A 52 24.46 11.14 -27.05
C THR A 52 23.85 9.77 -27.29
N ILE A 53 24.10 9.16 -28.44
CA ILE A 53 23.63 7.82 -28.80
C ILE A 53 24.86 6.93 -29.03
N ASN A 54 25.05 5.90 -28.20
CA ASN A 54 26.21 5.02 -28.22
C ASN A 54 27.54 5.79 -28.30
N GLY A 55 27.65 6.89 -27.53
CA GLY A 55 28.85 7.73 -27.48
C GLY A 55 28.99 8.72 -28.64
N LYS A 56 28.02 8.84 -29.55
CA LYS A 56 28.02 9.82 -30.64
C LYS A 56 27.03 10.95 -30.34
N ASP A 57 27.49 12.19 -30.47
CA ASP A 57 26.66 13.36 -30.27
C ASP A 57 25.63 13.54 -31.40
N VAL A 58 24.42 13.86 -31.00
CA VAL A 58 23.27 14.15 -31.90
C VAL A 58 22.74 15.52 -31.55
N LYS A 59 22.44 16.35 -32.55
CA LYS A 59 21.79 17.65 -32.44
C LYS A 59 20.30 17.51 -32.74
N ASP A 60 19.54 18.51 -32.31
CA ASP A 60 18.07 18.58 -32.49
C ASP A 60 17.31 17.44 -31.81
N ALA A 61 17.83 16.96 -30.68
CA ALA A 61 17.16 15.98 -29.83
C ALA A 61 15.97 16.64 -29.11
N PRO A 62 14.75 16.06 -29.15
CA PRO A 62 13.61 16.59 -28.42
C PRO A 62 13.84 16.50 -26.91
N LYS A 63 13.36 17.48 -26.15
CA LYS A 63 13.39 17.43 -24.68
C LYS A 63 12.54 16.27 -24.19
N VAL A 64 13.02 15.62 -23.12
CA VAL A 64 12.22 14.63 -22.40
C VAL A 64 11.12 15.35 -21.65
N GLU A 65 9.86 15.07 -21.99
CA GLU A 65 8.73 15.64 -21.29
C GLU A 65 8.62 15.09 -19.87
N LYS A 66 8.16 15.94 -18.93
CA LYS A 66 7.91 15.51 -17.57
C LYS A 66 6.88 14.40 -17.56
N ILE A 67 7.12 13.39 -16.74
CA ILE A 67 6.10 12.38 -16.43
C ILE A 67 4.93 13.15 -15.80
N GLY A 68 3.76 13.06 -16.41
CA GLY A 68 2.56 13.66 -15.86
C GLY A 68 2.29 13.13 -14.46
N LYS A 69 1.71 13.97 -13.58
CA LYS A 69 1.13 13.46 -12.34
C LYS A 69 0.24 12.29 -12.73
N LEU A 70 0.32 11.19 -11.99
CA LEU A 70 -0.61 10.06 -12.15
C LEU A 70 -2.01 10.65 -12.24
N GLY A 71 -2.55 10.68 -13.45
CA GLY A 71 -3.87 11.25 -13.71
C GLY A 71 -4.90 10.50 -12.86
N LYS A 72 -6.01 11.15 -12.55
CA LYS A 72 -7.18 10.43 -12.06
C LYS A 72 -7.49 9.39 -13.12
N PHE A 73 -7.21 8.13 -12.82
CA PHE A 73 -7.65 7.03 -13.69
C PHE A 73 -9.16 7.19 -13.89
N PRO A 74 -9.68 7.08 -15.11
CA PRO A 74 -11.12 7.04 -15.30
C PRO A 74 -11.64 5.91 -14.40
N PRO A 75 -12.79 6.10 -13.71
CA PRO A 75 -13.35 5.06 -12.86
C PRO A 75 -13.62 3.85 -13.76
N VAL A 76 -12.78 2.82 -13.62
CA VAL A 76 -13.06 1.54 -14.26
C VAL A 76 -14.20 0.94 -13.45
N ALA A 77 -15.35 0.77 -14.06
CA ALA A 77 -16.49 0.12 -13.41
C ALA A 77 -15.99 -1.20 -12.82
N ASN A 78 -16.16 -1.37 -11.48
CA ASN A 78 -15.75 -2.51 -10.66
C ASN A 78 -14.28 -2.57 -10.17
N LEU A 79 -13.44 -1.56 -10.40
CA LEU A 79 -12.21 -1.42 -9.62
C LEU A 79 -12.44 -0.34 -8.55
N LYS A 80 -12.46 -0.75 -7.27
CA LYS A 80 -12.30 0.20 -6.18
C LYS A 80 -10.95 0.90 -6.37
N PRO A 81 -10.85 2.22 -6.17
CA PRO A 81 -9.56 2.90 -6.21
C PRO A 81 -8.58 2.12 -5.32
N VAL A 82 -7.42 1.74 -5.87
CA VAL A 82 -6.32 1.29 -5.03
C VAL A 82 -5.85 2.55 -4.32
N GLU A 83 -6.12 2.65 -3.03
CA GLU A 83 -5.58 3.70 -2.18
C GLU A 83 -4.07 3.45 -2.06
N SER A 84 -3.31 3.94 -3.04
CA SER A 84 -1.90 3.59 -3.24
C SER A 84 -0.92 4.50 -2.51
N CYS A 85 -1.41 5.55 -1.82
CA CYS A 85 -0.58 6.48 -1.06
C CYS A 85 -1.18 6.71 0.33
N GLY A 86 -0.53 6.18 1.35
CA GLY A 86 -0.95 6.34 2.73
C GLY A 86 -0.06 5.55 3.69
N THR A 87 -0.36 5.67 4.96
CA THR A 87 0.30 4.90 6.03
C THR A 87 -0.66 3.84 6.52
N VAL A 88 -0.22 2.60 6.62
CA VAL A 88 -0.95 1.51 7.26
C VAL A 88 -0.33 1.23 8.63
N ILE A 89 -1.14 1.24 9.66
CA ILE A 89 -0.77 0.81 11.01
C ILE A 89 -1.47 -0.52 11.26
N THR A 90 -0.71 -1.57 11.49
CA THR A 90 -1.23 -2.91 11.74
C THR A 90 -1.21 -3.22 13.23
N LEU A 91 -2.33 -3.65 13.77
CA LEU A 91 -2.49 -4.12 15.14
C LEU A 91 -2.84 -5.61 15.13
N GLU A 92 -2.05 -6.42 15.82
CA GLU A 92 -2.30 -7.86 15.93
C GLU A 92 -3.54 -8.15 16.77
N ASP A 93 -4.33 -9.11 16.33
CA ASP A 93 -5.58 -9.53 16.99
C ASP A 93 -5.37 -9.93 18.46
N GLY A 94 -4.36 -10.74 18.73
CA GLY A 94 -4.05 -11.22 20.08
C GLY A 94 -3.64 -10.11 21.07
N VAL A 95 -3.27 -8.93 20.57
CA VAL A 95 -3.04 -7.74 21.40
C VAL A 95 -4.37 -7.06 21.72
N LEU A 96 -5.28 -6.99 20.75
CA LEU A 96 -6.52 -6.22 20.83
C LEU A 96 -7.66 -6.97 21.52
N PHE A 97 -7.81 -8.27 21.23
CA PHE A 97 -9.00 -9.05 21.56
C PHE A 97 -8.65 -10.40 22.19
N ASP A 98 -9.57 -10.96 22.95
CA ASP A 98 -9.55 -12.38 23.30
C ASP A 98 -9.99 -13.23 22.10
N PHE A 99 -9.61 -14.50 22.10
CA PHE A 99 -9.96 -15.44 21.04
C PHE A 99 -11.47 -15.49 20.78
N GLY A 100 -11.88 -15.29 19.55
CA GLY A 100 -13.27 -15.30 19.11
C GLY A 100 -14.11 -14.14 19.59
N LYS A 101 -13.50 -13.10 20.20
CA LYS A 101 -14.21 -11.91 20.70
C LYS A 101 -13.87 -10.66 19.90
N SER A 102 -14.72 -9.64 20.06
CA SER A 102 -14.57 -8.29 19.49
C SER A 102 -14.49 -7.20 20.57
N ASP A 103 -14.59 -7.56 21.86
CA ASP A 103 -14.37 -6.61 22.96
C ASP A 103 -12.89 -6.29 23.09
N ILE A 104 -12.55 -5.00 23.11
CA ILE A 104 -11.17 -4.55 23.28
C ILE A 104 -10.68 -4.87 24.68
N ARG A 105 -9.54 -5.52 24.75
CA ARG A 105 -8.88 -5.83 26.02
C ARG A 105 -8.47 -4.56 26.76
N PRO A 106 -8.56 -4.51 28.10
CA PRO A 106 -8.14 -3.34 28.86
C PRO A 106 -6.69 -2.90 28.58
N GLU A 107 -5.79 -3.86 28.35
CA GLU A 107 -4.38 -3.60 28.04
C GLU A 107 -4.20 -2.96 26.65
N ALA A 108 -5.09 -3.25 25.71
CA ALA A 108 -5.07 -2.70 24.36
C ALA A 108 -5.59 -1.26 24.32
N ALA A 109 -6.43 -0.85 25.27
CA ALA A 109 -7.00 0.49 25.32
C ALA A 109 -5.91 1.58 25.33
N GLN A 110 -4.79 1.35 26.02
CA GLN A 110 -3.68 2.30 26.06
C GLN A 110 -2.98 2.43 24.68
N THR A 111 -2.87 1.35 23.94
CA THR A 111 -2.30 1.34 22.57
C THR A 111 -3.21 2.15 21.64
N ILE A 112 -4.52 1.94 21.70
CA ILE A 112 -5.50 2.68 20.89
C ILE A 112 -5.50 4.16 21.26
N LYS A 113 -5.41 4.49 22.55
CA LYS A 113 -5.30 5.87 23.03
C LYS A 113 -4.03 6.57 22.52
N SER A 114 -2.90 5.85 22.48
CA SER A 114 -1.67 6.39 21.90
C SER A 114 -1.84 6.68 20.40
N LEU A 115 -2.51 5.78 19.68
CA LEU A 115 -2.85 5.98 18.28
C LEU A 115 -3.80 7.18 18.09
N ALA A 116 -4.84 7.31 18.93
CA ALA A 116 -5.73 8.46 18.91
C ALA A 116 -4.98 9.79 19.08
N THR A 117 -3.98 9.81 19.96
CA THR A 117 -3.09 10.97 20.15
C THR A 117 -2.31 11.28 18.87
N VAL A 118 -1.76 10.28 18.20
CA VAL A 118 -1.02 10.44 16.94
C VAL A 118 -1.93 11.00 15.84
N LEU A 119 -3.13 10.42 15.65
CA LEU A 119 -4.09 10.88 14.66
C LEU A 119 -4.49 12.34 14.89
N SER A 120 -4.77 12.71 16.14
CA SER A 120 -5.19 14.06 16.52
C SER A 120 -4.05 15.07 16.39
N SER A 121 -2.84 14.74 16.86
CA SER A 121 -1.66 15.63 16.80
C SER A 121 -1.24 15.95 15.38
N ASN A 122 -1.38 14.99 14.47
CA ASN A 122 -1.08 15.17 13.05
C ASN A 122 -2.28 15.72 12.25
N LYS A 123 -3.42 16.01 12.91
CA LYS A 123 -4.64 16.51 12.27
C LYS A 123 -5.07 15.66 11.08
N VAL A 124 -4.98 14.34 11.23
CA VAL A 124 -5.36 13.38 10.18
C VAL A 124 -6.82 13.61 9.79
N PRO A 125 -7.14 13.90 8.51
CA PRO A 125 -8.51 14.22 8.09
C PRO A 125 -9.41 12.98 8.06
N ALA A 126 -8.87 11.83 7.69
CA ALA A 126 -9.61 10.57 7.59
C ALA A 126 -8.71 9.37 7.88
N ALA A 127 -9.29 8.30 8.42
CA ALA A 127 -8.65 7.00 8.56
C ALA A 127 -9.69 5.89 8.37
N HIS A 128 -9.27 4.79 7.75
CA HIS A 128 -10.08 3.62 7.45
C HIS A 128 -9.61 2.44 8.29
N ILE A 129 -10.52 1.79 8.99
CA ILE A 129 -10.24 0.67 9.87
C ILE A 129 -10.68 -0.62 9.20
N TYR A 130 -9.76 -1.54 8.97
CA TYR A 130 -10.00 -2.80 8.27
C TYR A 130 -9.79 -3.97 9.20
N GLY A 131 -10.81 -4.80 9.40
CA GLY A 131 -10.73 -6.03 10.19
C GLY A 131 -10.47 -7.24 9.30
N HIS A 132 -9.62 -8.15 9.78
CA HIS A 132 -9.25 -9.37 9.09
C HIS A 132 -9.24 -10.56 10.05
N THR A 133 -9.52 -11.76 9.52
CA THR A 133 -9.42 -13.03 10.23
C THR A 133 -8.45 -13.99 9.50
N ASP A 134 -8.19 -15.11 10.11
CA ASP A 134 -7.69 -16.30 9.42
C ASP A 134 -8.85 -17.11 8.81
N SER A 135 -8.55 -18.28 8.24
CA SER A 135 -9.50 -19.14 7.53
C SER A 135 -10.08 -20.30 8.38
N ILE A 136 -10.02 -20.22 9.72
CA ILE A 136 -10.42 -21.38 10.56
C ILE A 136 -11.94 -21.56 10.68
N SER A 137 -12.71 -20.47 10.64
CA SER A 137 -14.17 -20.53 10.76
C SER A 137 -14.84 -20.42 9.38
N ASP A 138 -16.17 -20.49 9.34
CA ASP A 138 -16.90 -20.23 8.10
C ASP A 138 -16.80 -18.75 7.68
N GLU A 139 -16.90 -18.51 6.38
CA GLU A 139 -16.73 -17.18 5.78
C GLU A 139 -17.69 -16.14 6.35
N ALA A 140 -18.94 -16.51 6.61
CA ALA A 140 -19.94 -15.59 7.15
C ALA A 140 -19.61 -15.17 8.58
N PHE A 141 -19.18 -16.12 9.42
CA PHE A 141 -18.72 -15.82 10.77
C PHE A 141 -17.47 -14.93 10.75
N ASN A 142 -16.49 -15.27 9.92
CA ASN A 142 -15.25 -14.50 9.77
C ASN A 142 -15.53 -13.08 9.30
N LEU A 143 -16.45 -12.89 8.35
CA LEU A 143 -16.84 -11.58 7.86
C LEU A 143 -17.50 -10.75 8.99
N GLN A 144 -18.43 -11.34 9.74
CA GLN A 144 -19.09 -10.68 10.86
C GLN A 144 -18.09 -10.31 11.96
N LEU A 145 -17.26 -11.27 12.40
CA LEU A 145 -16.27 -11.05 13.46
C LEU A 145 -15.28 -9.92 13.10
N SER A 146 -14.81 -9.92 11.85
CA SER A 146 -13.89 -8.88 11.36
C SER A 146 -14.55 -7.50 11.34
N GLN A 147 -15.83 -7.40 10.98
CA GLN A 147 -16.59 -6.15 11.03
C GLN A 147 -16.75 -5.66 12.48
N GLU A 148 -17.17 -6.52 13.39
CA GLU A 148 -17.33 -6.18 14.81
C GLU A 148 -16.01 -5.68 15.42
N ARG A 149 -14.88 -6.27 15.06
CA ARG A 149 -13.56 -5.86 15.53
C ARG A 149 -13.14 -4.50 14.98
N ALA A 150 -13.37 -4.24 13.70
CA ALA A 150 -13.13 -2.94 13.10
C ALA A 150 -13.99 -1.85 13.74
N ASP A 151 -15.26 -2.15 13.98
CA ASP A 151 -16.20 -1.24 14.65
C ASP A 151 -15.79 -0.94 16.10
N ALA A 152 -15.31 -1.96 16.84
CA ALA A 152 -14.83 -1.79 18.21
C ALA A 152 -13.62 -0.84 18.29
N VAL A 153 -12.64 -1.00 17.37
CA VAL A 153 -11.49 -0.10 17.29
C VAL A 153 -11.91 1.31 16.90
N MET A 154 -12.81 1.46 15.93
CA MET A 154 -13.36 2.76 15.56
C MET A 154 -14.08 3.45 16.74
N ALA A 155 -14.87 2.70 17.48
CA ALA A 155 -15.60 3.23 18.64
C ALA A 155 -14.65 3.71 19.74
N GLU A 156 -13.58 2.96 20.03
CA GLU A 156 -12.58 3.35 21.03
C GLU A 156 -11.77 4.58 20.58
N LEU A 157 -11.39 4.68 19.30
CA LEU A 157 -10.74 5.89 18.76
C LEU A 157 -11.64 7.13 18.88
N LYS A 158 -12.94 7.01 18.60
CA LYS A 158 -13.91 8.10 18.78
C LYS A 158 -14.07 8.49 20.25
N LYS A 159 -14.13 7.52 21.15
CA LYS A 159 -14.20 7.73 22.60
C LYS A 159 -12.95 8.47 23.11
N ASP A 160 -11.78 8.19 22.54
CA ASP A 160 -10.53 8.87 22.84
C ASP A 160 -10.36 10.23 22.13
N GLY A 161 -11.43 10.75 21.52
CA GLY A 161 -11.52 12.11 21.02
C GLY A 161 -10.95 12.34 19.62
N VAL A 162 -10.76 11.28 18.80
CA VAL A 162 -10.36 11.43 17.41
C VAL A 162 -11.46 12.11 16.62
N SER A 163 -11.13 13.24 15.98
CA SER A 163 -12.06 14.06 15.17
C SER A 163 -12.00 13.75 13.67
N SER A 164 -11.08 12.88 13.24
CA SER A 164 -10.97 12.41 11.85
C SER A 164 -12.27 11.75 11.40
N THR A 165 -12.54 11.80 10.10
CA THR A 165 -13.59 10.94 9.51
C THR A 165 -13.12 9.49 9.58
N LEU A 166 -13.84 8.66 10.33
CA LEU A 166 -13.50 7.24 10.52
C LEU A 166 -14.58 6.37 9.92
N ASP A 167 -14.21 5.35 9.18
CA ASP A 167 -15.05 4.25 8.75
C ASP A 167 -14.39 2.90 9.09
N ALA A 168 -15.21 1.85 9.16
CA ALA A 168 -14.78 0.52 9.51
C ALA A 168 -15.35 -0.50 8.52
N THR A 169 -14.50 -1.43 8.06
CA THR A 169 -14.86 -2.48 7.12
C THR A 169 -14.24 -3.82 7.54
N GLY A 170 -15.07 -4.84 7.68
CA GLY A 170 -14.63 -6.22 7.86
C GLY A 170 -14.37 -6.89 6.50
N TYR A 171 -13.25 -7.55 6.37
CA TYR A 171 -12.90 -8.33 5.19
C TYR A 171 -12.89 -9.85 5.44
N GLY A 172 -13.14 -10.27 6.69
CA GLY A 172 -13.00 -11.68 7.03
C GLY A 172 -11.64 -12.23 6.62
N GLU A 173 -11.63 -13.41 6.02
CA GLU A 173 -10.43 -14.08 5.52
C GLU A 173 -10.04 -13.70 4.08
N SER A 174 -10.83 -12.85 3.41
CA SER A 174 -10.70 -12.58 1.96
C SER A 174 -9.43 -11.84 1.54
N LYS A 175 -8.69 -11.25 2.50
CA LYS A 175 -7.45 -10.48 2.23
C LYS A 175 -6.29 -10.97 3.12
N PRO A 176 -5.79 -12.19 2.90
CA PRO A 176 -4.67 -12.71 3.67
C PRO A 176 -3.36 -11.98 3.30
N VAL A 177 -2.50 -11.74 4.29
CA VAL A 177 -1.13 -11.22 4.10
C VAL A 177 -0.08 -12.33 4.17
N ALA A 178 -0.48 -13.51 4.64
CA ALA A 178 0.34 -14.70 4.69
C ALA A 178 -0.51 -15.94 4.35
N PRO A 179 0.09 -17.03 3.85
CA PRO A 179 -0.63 -18.29 3.65
C PRO A 179 -1.20 -18.83 4.95
N ASN A 180 -2.48 -19.25 4.95
CA ASN A 180 -3.11 -19.93 6.09
C ASN A 180 -2.64 -21.40 6.21
N GLU A 181 -2.13 -21.97 5.10
CA GLU A 181 -1.61 -23.33 4.99
C GLU A 181 -0.20 -23.32 4.40
N ASN A 182 0.60 -24.31 4.76
CA ASN A 182 1.90 -24.53 4.17
C ASN A 182 1.77 -25.09 2.74
N ALA A 183 2.87 -25.11 1.98
CA ALA A 183 2.88 -25.63 0.60
C ALA A 183 2.49 -27.11 0.48
N ASP A 184 2.59 -27.88 1.56
CA ASP A 184 2.21 -29.30 1.64
C ASP A 184 0.74 -29.51 2.09
N GLY A 185 -0.03 -28.42 2.27
CA GLY A 185 -1.41 -28.43 2.74
C GLY A 185 -1.56 -28.57 4.26
N SER A 186 -0.46 -28.62 5.02
CA SER A 186 -0.53 -28.62 6.49
C SER A 186 -0.84 -27.21 7.02
N ASP A 187 -1.36 -27.18 8.25
CA ASP A 187 -1.70 -25.94 8.93
C ASP A 187 -0.50 -25.00 9.10
N ASN A 188 -0.70 -23.69 8.89
CA ASN A 188 0.30 -22.65 9.10
C ASN A 188 -0.13 -21.67 10.21
N PRO A 189 0.08 -22.00 11.49
CA PRO A 189 -0.32 -21.14 12.60
C PRO A 189 0.31 -19.74 12.56
N SER A 190 1.54 -19.65 12.09
CA SER A 190 2.26 -18.37 11.97
C SER A 190 1.63 -17.46 10.91
N GLY A 191 1.30 -18.02 9.75
CA GLY A 191 0.60 -17.29 8.69
C GLY A 191 -0.78 -16.83 9.14
N ARG A 192 -1.54 -17.71 9.81
CA ARG A 192 -2.84 -17.33 10.38
C ARG A 192 -2.73 -16.23 11.43
N ALA A 193 -1.70 -16.25 12.28
CA ALA A 193 -1.50 -15.19 13.26
C ALA A 193 -1.31 -13.83 12.61
N LEU A 194 -0.60 -13.73 11.48
CA LEU A 194 -0.42 -12.51 10.70
C LEU A 194 -1.73 -12.06 10.03
N ASN A 195 -2.58 -13.01 9.64
CA ASN A 195 -3.86 -12.71 9.00
C ASN A 195 -4.88 -12.14 9.99
N ARG A 196 -4.86 -12.59 11.26
CA ARG A 196 -5.71 -12.05 12.33
C ARG A 196 -5.19 -10.68 12.79
N ARG A 197 -5.70 -9.62 12.21
CA ARG A 197 -5.23 -8.24 12.44
C ARG A 197 -6.32 -7.21 12.22
N VAL A 198 -6.10 -6.03 12.74
CA VAL A 198 -6.80 -4.81 12.35
C VAL A 198 -5.80 -3.84 11.74
N GLU A 199 -6.11 -3.33 10.57
CA GLU A 199 -5.31 -2.30 9.89
C GLU A 199 -6.02 -0.95 10.01
N ILE A 200 -5.25 0.10 10.29
CA ILE A 200 -5.71 1.48 10.20
C ILE A 200 -4.97 2.13 9.05
N PHE A 201 -5.67 2.37 7.97
CA PHE A 201 -5.15 3.04 6.79
C PHE A 201 -5.42 4.55 6.89
N ILE A 202 -4.36 5.32 6.78
CA ILE A 202 -4.38 6.78 6.78
C ILE A 202 -4.00 7.22 5.36
N PRO A 203 -4.95 7.72 4.54
CA PRO A 203 -4.64 8.26 3.22
C PRO A 203 -3.62 9.40 3.32
N ALA A 204 -2.77 9.56 2.30
CA ALA A 204 -1.91 10.74 2.21
C ALA A 204 -2.76 12.02 2.08
N PHE A 205 -2.43 13.06 2.82
CA PHE A 205 -3.16 14.33 2.91
C PHE A 205 -2.20 15.52 2.94
#